data_6851dbd89653a12f5e3e09103add09c8
#
_entry.id   6851dbd89653a12f5e3e09103add09c8
#
_cell.length_a   1.000
_cell.length_b   1.000
_cell.length_c   1.000
_cell.angle_alpha   90.00
_cell.angle_beta   90.00
_cell.angle_gamma   90.00
#
_symmetry.space_group_name_H-M   'P 1'
#
loop_
_entity.id
_entity.type
_entity.pdbx_description
1 polymer ?
#
loop_
_entity_poly.entity_id
_entity_poly.type
_entity_poly.pdbx_seq_one_letter_code
_entity_poly.pdbx_strand_id
1 'polypeptide(L)'
;MARVLICEPHDDISALLELVVRRLGHEPVAFVGGDLEHVSVDAAVIEPGEQSSLEVARSLRSRNVPVLFTSIYPPGADALELKPAAYLVKPFPLYALERALQAALAVDVHAPAAVG
;
A
#
# COMPACT_ATOMS: atom_id res chain seq x y z
N MET A 1 -10.07 -1.52 -12.92
CA MET A 1 -9.81 -2.25 -11.68
C MET A 1 -8.31 -2.24 -11.39
N ALA A 2 -7.94 -1.83 -10.20
CA ALA A 2 -6.53 -1.78 -9.82
C ALA A 2 -6.12 -3.06 -9.10
N ARG A 3 -4.83 -3.33 -9.09
CA ARG A 3 -4.24 -4.43 -8.33
C ARG A 3 -3.49 -3.83 -7.15
N VAL A 4 -3.80 -4.32 -5.95
CA VAL A 4 -3.24 -3.78 -4.71
C VAL A 4 -2.47 -4.86 -3.99
N LEU A 5 -1.16 -4.68 -3.85
CA LEU A 5 -0.31 -5.61 -3.12
C LEU A 5 -0.57 -5.47 -1.62
N ILE A 6 -0.67 -6.60 -0.94
CA ILE A 6 -0.83 -6.60 0.52
C ILE A 6 0.34 -7.36 1.13
N CYS A 7 1.10 -6.66 1.96
CA CYS A 7 2.25 -7.20 2.66
C CYS A 7 2.02 -7.03 4.15
N GLU A 8 1.35 -8.01 4.75
CA GLU A 8 0.95 -7.99 6.15
C GLU A 8 1.17 -9.37 6.74
N PRO A 9 2.00 -9.50 7.79
CA PRO A 9 2.33 -10.82 8.34
C PRO A 9 1.21 -11.48 9.13
N HIS A 10 0.24 -10.71 9.60
CA HIS A 10 -0.87 -11.28 10.41
C HIS A 10 -2.02 -11.65 9.50
N ASP A 11 -2.35 -12.95 9.46
CA ASP A 11 -3.36 -13.47 8.55
C ASP A 11 -4.72 -12.81 8.70
N ASP A 12 -5.14 -12.56 9.94
CA ASP A 12 -6.43 -11.94 10.20
C ASP A 12 -6.51 -10.53 9.62
N ILE A 13 -5.44 -9.79 9.80
CA ILE A 13 -5.37 -8.41 9.30
C ILE A 13 -5.26 -8.42 7.78
N SER A 14 -4.44 -9.33 7.25
CA SER A 14 -4.31 -9.47 5.80
C SER A 14 -5.66 -9.77 5.15
N ALA A 15 -6.45 -10.68 5.75
CA ALA A 15 -7.77 -11.01 5.23
C ALA A 15 -8.70 -9.81 5.25
N LEU A 16 -8.61 -8.99 6.29
CA LEU A 16 -9.43 -7.80 6.40
C LEU A 16 -9.04 -6.77 5.34
N LEU A 17 -7.75 -6.58 5.11
CA LEU A 17 -7.26 -5.68 4.07
C LEU A 17 -7.72 -6.15 2.70
N GLU A 18 -7.66 -7.45 2.44
CA GLU A 18 -8.16 -8.00 1.18
C GLU A 18 -9.64 -7.71 0.98
N LEU A 19 -10.41 -7.87 2.04
CA LEU A 19 -11.84 -7.58 1.97
C LEU A 19 -12.10 -6.13 1.58
N VAL A 20 -11.38 -5.20 2.19
CA VAL A 20 -11.52 -3.78 1.89
C VAL A 20 -11.18 -3.50 0.43
N VAL A 21 -10.08 -4.08 -0.06
CA VAL A 21 -9.66 -3.90 -1.46
C VAL A 21 -10.74 -4.40 -2.41
N ARG A 22 -11.31 -5.58 -2.13
CA ARG A 22 -12.36 -6.15 -2.98
C ARG A 22 -13.62 -5.31 -2.94
N ARG A 23 -13.97 -4.77 -1.77
CA ARG A 23 -15.16 -3.92 -1.65
C ARG A 23 -15.05 -2.64 -2.46
N LEU A 24 -13.82 -2.17 -2.66
CA LEU A 24 -13.58 -0.99 -3.49
C LEU A 24 -13.55 -1.32 -4.98
N GLY A 25 -13.72 -2.60 -5.34
CA GLY A 25 -13.73 -3.03 -6.73
C GLY A 25 -12.37 -3.32 -7.29
N HIS A 26 -11.37 -3.56 -6.43
CA HIS A 26 -10.01 -3.82 -6.87
C HIS A 26 -9.58 -5.24 -6.51
N GLU A 27 -8.47 -5.67 -7.06
CA GLU A 27 -7.94 -7.02 -6.86
C GLU A 27 -6.80 -7.00 -5.86
N PRO A 28 -6.94 -7.72 -4.72
CA PRO A 28 -5.81 -7.84 -3.79
C PRO A 28 -4.81 -8.89 -4.29
N VAL A 29 -3.53 -8.59 -4.09
CA VAL A 29 -2.44 -9.50 -4.45
C VAL A 29 -1.63 -9.71 -3.17
N ALA A 30 -1.66 -10.95 -2.65
CA ALA A 30 -0.90 -11.25 -1.45
C ALA A 30 0.58 -11.34 -1.77
N PHE A 31 1.42 -10.68 -0.96
CA PHE A 31 2.85 -10.83 -1.10
C PHE A 31 3.29 -12.09 -0.36
N VAL A 32 3.94 -12.98 -1.08
CA VAL A 32 4.39 -14.26 -0.51
C VAL A 32 5.91 -14.37 -0.53
N GLY A 33 6.60 -13.26 -0.73
CA GLY A 33 8.04 -13.25 -0.82
C GLY A 33 8.51 -13.35 -2.26
N GLY A 34 9.82 -13.29 -2.43
CA GLY A 34 10.43 -13.45 -3.74
C GLY A 34 10.58 -12.16 -4.50
N ASP A 35 10.76 -12.31 -5.80
CA ASP A 35 11.13 -11.23 -6.68
C ASP A 35 9.90 -10.40 -7.09
N LEU A 36 10.00 -9.10 -6.91
CA LEU A 36 8.94 -8.17 -7.30
C LEU A 36 9.05 -7.71 -8.75
N GLU A 37 10.10 -8.09 -9.45
CA GLU A 37 10.31 -7.59 -10.81
C GLU A 37 9.16 -7.93 -11.75
N HIS A 38 8.51 -9.06 -11.52
CA HIS A 38 7.42 -9.51 -12.36
C HIS A 38 6.05 -9.22 -11.77
N VAL A 39 6.00 -8.51 -10.66
CA VAL A 39 4.74 -8.17 -10.01
C VAL A 39 4.31 -6.79 -10.47
N SER A 40 3.16 -6.74 -11.10
CA SER A 40 2.59 -5.47 -11.56
C SER A 40 1.42 -5.12 -10.67
N VAL A 41 1.56 -4.06 -9.89
CA VAL A 41 0.51 -3.58 -9.01
C VAL A 41 0.40 -2.07 -9.11
N ASP A 42 -0.75 -1.56 -8.74
CA ASP A 42 -1.05 -0.13 -8.85
C ASP A 42 -0.90 0.61 -7.52
N ALA A 43 -0.92 -0.14 -6.43
CA ALA A 43 -0.71 0.39 -5.08
C ALA A 43 -0.31 -0.74 -4.16
N ALA A 44 0.17 -0.42 -2.98
CA ALA A 44 0.51 -1.43 -1.98
C ALA A 44 0.13 -0.97 -0.59
N VAL A 45 -0.30 -1.92 0.25
CA VAL A 45 -0.54 -1.71 1.66
C VAL A 45 0.46 -2.58 2.40
N ILE A 46 1.35 -1.97 3.16
CA ILE A 46 2.50 -2.66 3.73
C ILE A 46 2.62 -2.36 5.22
N GLU A 47 2.84 -3.42 6.00
CA GLU A 47 3.20 -3.29 7.40
C GLU A 47 4.74 -3.14 7.46
N PRO A 48 5.27 -2.01 7.92
CA PRO A 48 6.70 -1.72 7.78
C PRO A 48 7.58 -2.27 8.89
N GLY A 49 7.09 -3.19 9.71
CA GLY A 49 7.78 -3.65 10.90
C GLY A 49 9.03 -4.46 10.66
N GLU A 50 9.26 -4.92 9.43
CA GLU A 50 10.42 -5.73 9.11
C GLU A 50 11.24 -5.07 8.03
N GLN A 51 12.55 -5.35 8.03
CA GLN A 51 13.45 -4.81 7.03
C GLN A 51 13.03 -5.21 5.62
N SER A 52 12.60 -6.46 5.45
CA SER A 52 12.17 -6.93 4.14
C SER A 52 10.94 -6.16 3.64
N SER A 53 10.05 -5.77 4.54
CA SER A 53 8.87 -4.99 4.16
C SER A 53 9.26 -3.61 3.65
N LEU A 54 10.25 -2.99 4.29
CA LEU A 54 10.74 -1.69 3.84
C LEU A 54 11.44 -1.80 2.49
N GLU A 55 12.13 -2.92 2.23
CA GLU A 55 12.75 -3.15 0.93
C GLU A 55 11.70 -3.30 -0.17
N VAL A 56 10.61 -4.00 0.12
CA VAL A 56 9.48 -4.09 -0.81
C VAL A 56 8.94 -2.70 -1.12
N ALA A 57 8.71 -1.91 -0.08
CA ALA A 57 8.19 -0.56 -0.25
C ALA A 57 9.15 0.30 -1.07
N ARG A 58 10.44 0.19 -0.81
CA ARG A 58 11.46 0.96 -1.54
C ARG A 58 11.45 0.60 -3.01
N SER A 59 11.37 -0.70 -3.32
CA SER A 59 11.32 -1.17 -4.69
C SER A 59 10.09 -0.62 -5.43
N LEU A 60 8.92 -0.67 -4.77
CA LEU A 60 7.69 -0.16 -5.38
C LEU A 60 7.74 1.35 -5.58
N ARG A 61 8.29 2.08 -4.60
CA ARG A 61 8.41 3.53 -4.74
C ARG A 61 9.34 3.92 -5.87
N SER A 62 10.38 3.13 -6.12
CA SER A 62 11.29 3.40 -7.24
C SER A 62 10.59 3.27 -8.59
N ARG A 63 9.46 2.58 -8.62
CA ARG A 63 8.62 2.44 -9.81
C ARG A 63 7.40 3.35 -9.78
N ASN A 64 7.37 4.30 -8.85
CA ASN A 64 6.27 5.25 -8.67
C ASN A 64 4.96 4.60 -8.29
N VAL A 65 5.02 3.44 -7.62
CA VAL A 65 3.82 2.80 -7.09
C VAL A 65 3.54 3.40 -5.71
N PRO A 66 2.35 3.94 -5.46
CA PRO A 66 2.04 4.49 -4.15
C PRO A 66 1.98 3.40 -3.09
N VAL A 67 2.54 3.70 -1.92
CA VAL A 67 2.60 2.77 -0.80
C VAL A 67 1.86 3.38 0.38
N LEU A 68 1.00 2.59 1.01
CA LEU A 68 0.36 2.93 2.26
C LEU A 68 0.94 2.04 3.33
N PHE A 69 1.40 2.64 4.43
CA PHE A 69 1.87 1.86 5.57
C PHE A 69 0.77 1.73 6.60
N THR A 70 0.71 0.56 7.26
CA THR A 70 -0.17 0.33 8.40
C THR A 70 0.66 -0.27 9.52
N SER A 71 0.66 0.33 10.70
CA SER A 71 1.52 -0.12 11.79
C SER A 71 0.88 0.20 13.14
N ILE A 72 1.31 -0.53 14.18
CA ILE A 72 0.91 -0.18 15.55
C ILE A 72 1.81 0.92 16.12
N TYR A 73 2.86 1.27 15.41
CA TYR A 73 3.80 2.30 15.86
C TYR A 73 3.70 3.54 15.01
N PRO A 74 4.03 4.72 15.55
CA PRO A 74 4.10 5.92 14.72
C PRO A 74 5.23 5.80 13.69
N PRO A 75 5.17 6.61 12.62
CA PRO A 75 6.14 6.47 11.55
C PRO A 75 7.56 6.79 11.99
N GLY A 76 8.50 5.93 11.57
CA GLY A 76 9.91 6.18 11.75
C GLY A 76 10.48 6.89 10.52
N ALA A 77 11.73 7.33 10.65
CA ALA A 77 12.39 8.08 9.59
C ALA A 77 12.48 7.27 8.29
N ASP A 78 12.79 5.98 8.40
CA ASP A 78 12.95 5.12 7.22
C ASP A 78 11.66 5.04 6.40
N ALA A 79 10.53 4.92 7.10
CA ALA A 79 9.24 4.86 6.42
C ALA A 79 8.90 6.21 5.77
N LEU A 80 9.16 7.29 6.49
CA LEU A 80 8.83 8.64 5.98
C LEU A 80 9.69 9.01 4.78
N GLU A 81 10.92 8.54 4.71
CA GLU A 81 11.80 8.81 3.59
C GLU A 81 11.23 8.28 2.28
N LEU A 82 10.39 7.26 2.33
CA LEU A 82 9.79 6.68 1.15
C LEU A 82 8.59 7.47 0.65
N LYS A 83 8.22 8.54 1.35
CA LYS A 83 7.10 9.40 0.98
C LYS A 83 5.84 8.60 0.72
N PRO A 84 5.34 7.87 1.74
CA PRO A 84 4.15 7.06 1.56
C PRO A 84 2.94 7.93 1.26
N ALA A 85 2.00 7.37 0.51
CA ALA A 85 0.74 8.06 0.25
C ALA A 85 -0.07 8.24 1.52
N ALA A 86 0.07 7.31 2.47
CA ALA A 86 -0.55 7.42 3.78
C ALA A 86 0.20 6.55 4.77
N TYR A 87 0.08 6.89 6.04
CA TYR A 87 0.60 6.08 7.13
C TYR A 87 -0.52 5.99 8.18
N LEU A 88 -1.06 4.78 8.36
CA LEU A 88 -2.18 4.56 9.25
C LEU A 88 -1.72 3.80 10.49
N VAL A 89 -1.95 4.40 11.66
CA VAL A 89 -1.56 3.78 12.93
C VAL A 89 -2.74 2.97 13.45
N LYS A 90 -2.50 1.70 13.74
CA LYS A 90 -3.53 0.79 14.25
C LYS A 90 -3.83 1.11 15.72
N PRO A 91 -5.06 0.99 16.17
CA PRO A 91 -6.24 0.68 15.36
C PRO A 91 -6.73 1.91 14.59
N PHE A 92 -7.18 1.71 13.38
CA PHE A 92 -7.78 2.76 12.57
C PHE A 92 -9.11 2.26 12.02
N PRO A 93 -10.07 3.16 11.79
CA PRO A 93 -11.33 2.74 11.19
C PRO A 93 -11.12 2.34 9.73
N LEU A 94 -11.87 1.37 9.25
CA LEU A 94 -11.70 0.88 7.90
C LEU A 94 -11.91 1.96 6.85
N TYR A 95 -12.78 2.93 7.13
CA TYR A 95 -12.99 4.00 6.16
C TYR A 95 -11.74 4.85 5.94
N ALA A 96 -10.83 4.90 6.93
CA ALA A 96 -9.57 5.61 6.75
C ALA A 96 -8.70 4.91 5.72
N LEU A 97 -8.66 3.59 5.75
CA LEU A 97 -7.95 2.81 4.74
C LEU A 97 -8.61 2.96 3.38
N GLU A 98 -9.93 2.89 3.33
CA GLU A 98 -10.66 3.05 2.08
C GLU A 98 -10.35 4.39 1.43
N ARG A 99 -10.41 5.47 2.20
CA ARG A 99 -10.11 6.80 1.69
C ARG A 99 -8.68 6.93 1.23
N ALA A 100 -7.74 6.39 2.00
CA ALA A 100 -6.32 6.45 1.65
C ALA A 100 -6.04 5.69 0.36
N LEU A 101 -6.64 4.51 0.19
CA LEU A 101 -6.50 3.74 -1.04
C LEU A 101 -7.11 4.46 -2.23
N GLN A 102 -8.31 4.98 -2.06
CA GLN A 102 -8.98 5.71 -3.14
C GLN A 102 -8.16 6.93 -3.55
N ALA A 103 -7.63 7.66 -2.59
CA ALA A 103 -6.79 8.82 -2.89
C ALA A 103 -5.51 8.40 -3.61
N ALA A 104 -4.86 7.33 -3.17
CA ALA A 104 -3.63 6.85 -3.79
C ALA A 104 -3.86 6.40 -5.23
N LEU A 105 -4.97 5.69 -5.47
CA LEU A 105 -5.29 5.18 -6.80
C LEU A 105 -5.85 6.26 -7.72
N ALA A 106 -6.38 7.34 -7.17
CA ALA A 106 -6.87 8.45 -7.96
C ALA A 106 -5.75 9.34 -8.47
N VAL A 107 -4.59 9.29 -7.81
CA VAL A 107 -3.43 10.05 -8.27
C VAL A 107 -2.87 9.30 -9.47
N ASP A 108 -3.23 9.76 -10.65
CA ASP A 108 -2.79 9.11 -11.86
C ASP A 108 -1.61 9.91 -12.40
N VAL A 109 -0.46 9.28 -12.43
CA VAL A 109 0.73 9.93 -12.95
C VAL A 109 0.60 10.28 -14.42
N HIS A 110 -0.36 9.69 -15.09
CA HIS A 110 -0.65 10.02 -16.46
C HIS A 110 -1.74 11.06 -16.59
N ALA A 111 -2.33 11.45 -15.51
CA ALA A 111 -3.35 12.45 -15.52
C ALA A 111 -2.70 13.71 -16.02
N PRO A 112 -3.25 14.26 -16.92
CA PRO A 112 -2.72 15.40 -17.50
C PRO A 112 -2.98 16.44 -16.60
N ALA A 113 -2.55 16.28 -15.91
CA ALA A 113 -2.66 17.17 -15.25
C ALA A 113 -3.36 18.16 -15.53
N ALA A 114 -3.47 17.85 -15.61
CA ALA A 114 -3.70 18.43 -15.71
C ALA A 114 -4.09 19.19 -16.22
N VAL A 115 -4.26 19.25 -16.44
CA VAL A 115 -4.47 19.85 -16.83
C VAL A 115 -4.61 20.75 -16.81
N GLY A 116 -4.49 20.79 -16.75
CA GLY A 116 -4.47 21.63 -16.65
C GLY A 116 -4.68 22.28 -16.54
#